data_a851898b59ea671109491d6b32540a64
#
_entry.id   a851898b59ea671109491d6b32540a64
#
_cell.length_a   1.000
_cell.length_b   1.000
_cell.length_c   1.000
_cell.angle_alpha   90.00
_cell.angle_beta   90.00
_cell.angle_gamma   90.00
#
_symmetry.space_group_name_H-M   'P 1'
#
loop_
_entity.id
_entity.type
_entity.pdbx_description
1 polymer ?
#
loop_
_entity_poly.entity_id
_entity_poly.type
_entity_poly.pdbx_seq_one_letter_code
_entity_poly.pdbx_strand_id
1 'polypeptide(L)'
;MTTEAVLWEWLNGLSDASARGVAAEGYRRAHADARIEVVPFQSELIESAVQLYGTRPDKNWSLPDCLSFVVMERRHLTEALTTDGHFEQAGLQALMLVQPPLGV
;
A
#
# COMPACT_ATOMS: atom_id res chain seq x y z
N MET A 1 0.11 4.84 -7.13
CA MET A 1 -0.55 5.02 -5.83
C MET A 1 0.12 4.12 -4.80
N THR A 2 0.37 4.64 -3.64
CA THR A 2 0.86 3.88 -2.50
C THR A 2 0.14 4.35 -1.23
N THR A 3 0.45 3.78 -0.09
CA THR A 3 -0.14 4.19 1.19
C THR A 3 0.95 4.59 2.17
N GLU A 4 0.59 5.40 3.16
CA GLU A 4 1.50 5.72 4.26
C GLU A 4 2.00 4.45 4.95
N ALA A 5 1.13 3.45 5.08
CA ALA A 5 1.51 2.19 5.73
C ALA A 5 2.63 1.48 4.98
N VAL A 6 2.57 1.46 3.65
CA VAL A 6 3.62 0.86 2.82
C VAL A 6 4.92 1.63 2.98
N LEU A 7 4.86 2.96 2.99
CA LEU A 7 6.05 3.78 3.19
C LEU A 7 6.67 3.55 4.56
N TRP A 8 5.85 3.41 5.59
CA TRP A 8 6.34 3.14 6.94
C TRP A 8 7.00 1.76 7.04
N GLU A 9 6.42 0.76 6.39
CA GLU A 9 7.02 -0.57 6.32
C GLU A 9 8.38 -0.52 5.61
N TRP A 10 8.45 0.25 4.53
CA TRP A 10 9.69 0.45 3.80
C TRP A 10 10.76 1.12 4.67
N LEU A 11 10.38 2.18 5.40
CA LEU A 11 11.27 2.85 6.33
C LEU A 11 11.76 1.90 7.42
N ASN A 12 10.86 1.07 7.94
CA ASN A 12 11.20 0.07 8.95
C ASN A 12 12.23 -0.93 8.44
N GLY A 13 12.08 -1.37 7.21
CA GLY A 13 13.01 -2.31 6.58
C GLY A 13 14.39 -1.71 6.37
N LEU A 14 14.51 -0.37 6.36
CA LEU A 14 15.76 0.35 6.17
C LEU A 14 16.20 1.07 7.45
N SER A 15 15.94 0.45 8.60
CA SER A 15 16.22 1.07 9.91
C SER A 15 17.70 1.07 10.28
N ASP A 16 18.54 0.40 9.52
CA ASP A 16 19.95 0.38 9.75
C ASP A 16 20.53 1.80 9.70
N ALA A 17 21.48 2.09 10.60
CA ALA A 17 21.99 3.44 10.76
C ALA A 17 22.51 4.04 9.45
N SER A 18 23.13 3.22 8.62
CA SER A 18 23.70 3.67 7.35
C SER A 18 22.64 4.01 6.30
N ALA A 19 21.41 3.53 6.45
CA ALA A 19 20.35 3.70 5.46
C ALA A 19 19.28 4.71 5.87
N ARG A 20 19.24 5.11 7.15
CA ARG A 20 18.14 5.93 7.68
C ARG A 20 17.99 7.27 6.97
N GLY A 21 19.10 7.94 6.69
CA GLY A 21 19.03 9.24 6.01
C GLY A 21 18.50 9.13 4.59
N VAL A 22 18.96 8.12 3.86
CA VAL A 22 18.50 7.88 2.50
C VAL A 22 17.02 7.48 2.49
N ALA A 23 16.62 6.63 3.45
CA ALA A 23 15.24 6.20 3.55
C ALA A 23 14.31 7.38 3.86
N ALA A 24 14.69 8.25 4.79
CA ALA A 24 13.91 9.44 5.12
C ALA A 24 13.77 10.37 3.92
N GLU A 25 14.84 10.54 3.17
CA GLU A 25 14.80 11.37 1.96
C GLU A 25 13.89 10.75 0.90
N GLY A 26 13.95 9.44 0.73
CA GLY A 26 13.05 8.73 -0.18
C GLY A 26 11.58 8.93 0.18
N TYR A 27 11.28 8.90 1.47
CA TYR A 27 9.93 9.18 1.97
C TYR A 27 9.47 10.59 1.58
N ARG A 28 10.33 11.59 1.81
CA ARG A 28 10.00 12.97 1.48
C ARG A 28 9.80 13.16 -0.03
N ARG A 29 10.61 12.49 -0.83
CA ARG A 29 10.48 12.55 -2.28
C ARG A 29 9.19 11.92 -2.76
N ALA A 30 8.78 10.81 -2.16
CA ALA A 30 7.52 10.18 -2.51
C ALA A 30 6.35 11.12 -2.26
N HIS A 31 6.38 11.85 -1.15
CA HIS A 31 5.33 12.83 -0.83
C HIS A 31 5.38 14.06 -1.73
N ALA A 32 6.56 14.45 -2.18
CA ALA A 32 6.72 15.64 -3.00
C ALA A 32 6.45 15.39 -4.48
N ASP A 33 6.48 14.16 -4.94
CA ASP A 33 6.31 13.83 -6.35
C ASP A 33 4.84 13.81 -6.71
N ALA A 34 4.42 14.74 -7.56
CA ALA A 34 3.02 14.85 -7.98
C ALA A 34 2.51 13.63 -8.75
N ARG A 35 3.41 12.78 -9.24
CA ARG A 35 3.03 11.55 -9.95
C ARG A 35 2.72 10.41 -9.00
N ILE A 36 3.08 10.57 -7.73
CA ILE A 36 2.87 9.54 -6.70
C ILE A 36 1.77 10.00 -5.78
N GLU A 37 0.70 9.24 -5.73
CA GLU A 37 -0.35 9.47 -4.75
C GLU A 37 -0.06 8.64 -3.51
N VAL A 38 0.05 9.29 -2.38
CA VAL A 38 0.24 8.64 -1.09
C VAL A 38 -1.07 8.74 -0.30
N VAL A 39 -1.72 7.61 -0.10
CA VAL A 39 -2.97 7.58 0.66
C VAL A 39 -2.62 7.65 2.15
N PRO A 40 -3.12 8.67 2.87
CA PRO A 40 -2.80 8.83 4.27
C PRO A 40 -3.48 7.79 5.15
N PHE A 41 -2.99 7.67 6.38
CA PHE A 41 -3.68 6.88 7.39
C PHE A 41 -5.05 7.53 7.68
N GLN A 42 -6.09 6.73 7.57
CA GLN A 42 -7.45 7.13 7.91
C GLN A 42 -8.06 6.02 8.74
N SER A 43 -8.72 6.39 9.83
CA SER A 43 -9.25 5.41 10.79
C SER A 43 -10.15 4.36 10.14
N GLU A 44 -11.02 4.81 9.25
CA GLU A 44 -11.94 3.91 8.55
C GLU A 44 -11.20 2.88 7.68
N LEU A 45 -10.17 3.33 6.97
CA LEU A 45 -9.37 2.44 6.13
C LEU A 45 -8.58 1.44 6.98
N ILE A 46 -8.01 1.93 8.08
CA ILE A 46 -7.25 1.08 8.99
C ILE A 46 -8.15 -0.01 9.59
N GLU A 47 -9.34 0.37 10.03
CA GLU A 47 -10.27 -0.59 10.60
C GLU A 47 -10.68 -1.66 9.59
N SER A 48 -10.95 -1.26 8.35
CA SER A 48 -11.26 -2.21 7.28
C SER A 48 -10.07 -3.13 6.99
N ALA A 49 -8.86 -2.59 7.03
CA ALA A 49 -7.66 -3.39 6.82
C ALA A 49 -7.45 -4.41 7.93
N VAL A 50 -7.68 -4.02 9.17
CA VAL A 50 -7.58 -4.92 10.32
C VAL A 50 -8.63 -6.03 10.22
N GLN A 51 -9.83 -5.69 9.80
CA GLN A 51 -10.88 -6.69 9.60
C GLN A 51 -10.48 -7.71 8.52
N LEU A 52 -9.97 -7.23 7.40
CA LEU A 52 -9.50 -8.12 6.34
C LEU A 52 -8.37 -9.01 6.83
N TYR A 53 -7.43 -8.43 7.55
CA TYR A 53 -6.31 -9.15 8.14
C TYR A 53 -6.79 -10.30 9.04
N GLY A 54 -7.78 -10.04 9.86
CA GLY A 54 -8.30 -11.03 10.80
C GLY A 54 -9.16 -12.10 10.15
N THR A 55 -9.79 -11.81 9.01
CA THR A 55 -10.70 -12.75 8.35
C THR A 55 -10.02 -13.64 7.32
N ARG A 56 -8.75 -13.40 7.02
CA ARG A 56 -8.01 -14.18 6.03
C ARG A 56 -6.74 -14.76 6.61
N PRO A 57 -6.84 -15.63 7.63
CA PRO A 57 -5.66 -16.26 8.21
C PRO A 57 -4.95 -17.23 7.25
N ASP A 58 -5.63 -17.61 6.17
CA ASP A 58 -5.08 -18.45 5.11
C ASP A 58 -4.08 -17.69 4.23
N LYS A 59 -4.01 -16.37 4.37
CA LYS A 59 -3.10 -15.54 3.60
C LYS A 59 -2.02 -14.98 4.51
N ASN A 60 -0.82 -14.85 3.97
CA ASN A 60 0.31 -14.22 4.69
C ASN A 60 0.40 -12.73 4.39
N TRP A 61 -0.76 -12.07 4.31
CA TRP A 61 -0.80 -10.64 4.04
C TRP A 61 -0.45 -9.86 5.31
N SER A 62 0.45 -8.88 5.16
CA SER A 62 0.72 -7.92 6.23
C SER A 62 -0.43 -6.92 6.34
N LEU A 63 -0.44 -6.15 7.44
CA LEU A 63 -1.42 -5.06 7.55
C LEU A 63 -1.28 -4.03 6.44
N PRO A 64 -0.07 -3.59 6.07
CA PRO A 64 0.06 -2.71 4.90
C PRO A 64 -0.49 -3.30 3.62
N ASP A 65 -0.32 -4.60 3.40
CA ASP A 65 -0.92 -5.29 2.25
C ASP A 65 -2.45 -5.18 2.30
N CYS A 66 -3.03 -5.48 3.46
CA CYS A 66 -4.47 -5.41 3.63
C CYS A 66 -5.00 -4.00 3.42
N LEU A 67 -4.29 -2.99 3.90
CA LEU A 67 -4.66 -1.60 3.68
C LEU A 67 -4.62 -1.26 2.20
N SER A 68 -3.61 -1.69 1.49
CA SER A 68 -3.51 -1.49 0.05
C SER A 68 -4.68 -2.12 -0.69
N PHE A 69 -5.04 -3.34 -0.31
CA PHE A 69 -6.18 -4.03 -0.93
C PHE A 69 -7.51 -3.31 -0.65
N VAL A 70 -7.69 -2.81 0.55
CA VAL A 70 -8.90 -2.06 0.90
C VAL A 70 -9.00 -0.78 0.07
N VAL A 71 -7.93 -0.03 -0.04
CA VAL A 71 -7.89 1.20 -0.85
C VAL A 71 -8.20 0.88 -2.31
N MET A 72 -7.54 -0.16 -2.82
CA MET A 72 -7.72 -0.55 -4.22
C MET A 72 -9.15 -0.98 -4.49
N GLU A 73 -9.73 -1.78 -3.62
CA GLU A 73 -11.12 -2.21 -3.76
C GLU A 73 -12.06 -1.03 -3.81
N ARG A 74 -11.90 -0.05 -2.94
CA ARG A 74 -12.76 1.14 -2.91
C ARG A 74 -12.62 1.96 -4.17
N ARG A 75 -11.42 2.07 -4.71
CA ARG A 75 -11.19 2.78 -5.96
C ARG A 75 -11.78 2.02 -7.14
N HIS A 76 -11.66 0.72 -7.12
CA HIS A 76 -12.23 -0.13 -8.17
C HIS A 76 -13.75 -0.09 -8.18
N LEU A 77 -14.39 0.07 -7.04
CA LEU A 77 -15.85 0.25 -7.01
C LEU A 77 -16.26 1.47 -7.81
N THR A 78 -15.42 2.50 -7.85
CA THR A 78 -15.71 3.70 -8.63
C THR A 78 -15.34 3.52 -10.10
N GLU A 79 -14.22 2.87 -10.37
CA GLU A 79 -13.69 2.71 -11.72
C GLU A 79 -14.24 1.50 -12.45
N ALA A 80 -14.67 0.48 -11.72
CA ALA A 80 -15.20 -0.76 -12.30
C ALA A 80 -16.47 -0.54 -13.10
N LEU A 81 -17.12 0.60 -12.93
CA LEU A 81 -18.24 0.98 -13.77
C LEU A 81 -17.82 1.18 -15.23
N THR A 82 -16.53 1.37 -15.47
CA THR A 82 -15.98 1.68 -16.79
C THR A 82 -14.92 0.70 -17.26
N THR A 83 -14.54 -0.27 -16.41
CA THR A 83 -13.43 -1.18 -16.72
C THR A 83 -13.85 -2.62 -16.46
N ASP A 84 -13.12 -3.56 -17.05
CA ASP A 84 -13.38 -4.98 -16.87
C ASP A 84 -12.52 -5.57 -15.73
N GLY A 85 -12.75 -6.87 -15.46
CA GLY A 85 -12.03 -7.55 -14.40
C GLY A 85 -10.54 -7.69 -14.65
N HIS A 86 -10.09 -7.65 -15.88
CA HIS A 86 -8.67 -7.70 -16.21
C HIS A 86 -7.96 -6.45 -15.74
N PHE A 87 -8.58 -5.30 -15.94
CA PHE A 87 -8.03 -4.04 -15.45
C PHE A 87 -7.91 -4.06 -13.92
N GLU A 88 -8.95 -4.53 -13.27
CA GLU A 88 -8.97 -4.63 -11.82
C GLU A 88 -7.84 -5.51 -11.30
N GLN A 89 -7.69 -6.68 -11.89
CA GLN A 89 -6.62 -7.61 -11.50
C GLN A 89 -5.24 -7.03 -11.79
N ALA A 90 -5.08 -6.37 -12.92
CA ALA A 90 -3.82 -5.72 -13.27
C ALA A 90 -3.49 -4.60 -12.29
N GLY A 91 -4.51 -3.86 -11.84
CA GLY A 91 -4.34 -2.82 -10.84
C GLY A 91 -3.82 -3.37 -9.52
N LEU A 92 -4.40 -4.47 -9.06
CA LEU A 92 -3.94 -5.13 -7.83
C LEU A 92 -2.51 -5.63 -7.97
N GLN A 93 -2.18 -6.23 -9.11
CA GLN A 93 -0.82 -6.68 -9.36
C GLN A 93 0.17 -5.53 -9.40
N ALA A 94 -0.19 -4.44 -10.05
CA ALA A 94 0.67 -3.27 -10.12
C ALA A 94 0.93 -2.70 -8.73
N LEU A 95 -0.09 -2.67 -7.88
CA LEU A 95 0.05 -2.20 -6.52
C LEU A 95 0.99 -3.09 -5.72
N MET A 96 0.89 -4.39 -5.88
CA MET A 96 1.77 -5.34 -5.21
C MET A 96 3.21 -5.20 -5.67
N LEU A 97 3.43 -4.91 -6.94
CA LEU A 97 4.77 -4.69 -7.48
C LEU A 97 5.40 -3.40 -6.97
N VAL A 98 4.59 -2.39 -6.69
CA VAL A 98 5.06 -1.12 -6.15
C VAL A 98 5.46 -1.26 -4.68
N GLN A 99 4.88 -2.21 -3.96
CA GLN A 99 5.25 -2.43 -2.58
C GLN A 99 6.71 -2.88 -2.50
N PRO A 100 7.49 -2.31 -1.59
CA PRO A 100 8.87 -2.76 -1.41
C PRO A 100 8.90 -4.25 -1.09
N PRO A 101 9.92 -4.97 -1.51
CA PRO A 101 9.99 -6.41 -1.25
C PRO A 101 10.28 -6.72 0.22
N LEU A 102 9.78 -5.94 1.11
CA LEU A 102 9.97 -6.11 2.55
C LEU A 102 9.19 -7.28 3.09
N GLY A 103 8.10 -7.60 2.46
CA GLY A 103 7.32 -8.74 2.84
C GLY A 103 7.84 -10.06 2.30
N VAL A 104 8.93 -9.99 1.62
CA VAL A 104 9.52 -11.17 0.97
C VAL A 104 10.59 -11.76 1.84
#